data_61eef7484f5dc56bdd32600870a58ff3
#
_entry.id   61eef7484f5dc56bdd32600870a58ff3
#
_cell.length_a   1.000
_cell.length_b   1.000
_cell.length_c   1.000
_cell.angle_alpha   90.00
_cell.angle_beta   90.00
_cell.angle_gamma   90.00
#
_symmetry.space_group_name_H-M   'P 1'
#
loop_
_entity.id
_entity.type
_entity.pdbx_description
1 polymer ?
#
loop_
_entity_poly.entity_id
_entity_poly.type
_entity_poly.pdbx_seq_one_letter_code
_entity_poly.pdbx_strand_id
1 'polypeptide(L)'
;AASDVYKRQVESYTGIRIPANRPIVGASVFTQCAGIHADGDSKNNLYFNELLPERFGRVREYALGKTSGKANVLKNLEALGIDLDEAAMRKVTERVVELSDKKEQVTAEDLPYIIADVLRYDPVDTPVRILNYSLSLAQGMHPVATLRIEIHGCAYERTSAGDGQYDAFMRALRQIYREQLGREFPMLRDYTVSIPPGGRTDAFVQTIITWEMDGREFKTRGLDADQTEAAIKATVKMLNVIEINYNDNGC
;
A
#
# COMPACT_ATOMS: atom_id res chain seq x y z
N ALA A 1 6.54 14.83 11.21
CA ALA A 1 6.70 15.78 12.33
C ALA A 1 7.80 15.29 13.28
N ALA A 2 8.35 16.18 14.14
CA ALA A 2 9.42 15.83 15.09
C ALA A 2 9.07 14.60 15.95
N SER A 3 7.79 14.48 16.37
CA SER A 3 7.30 13.33 17.14
C SER A 3 7.49 11.97 16.46
N ASP A 4 7.37 11.89 15.15
CA ASP A 4 7.56 10.62 14.42
C ASP A 4 9.03 10.23 14.31
N VAL A 5 9.94 11.21 14.24
CA VAL A 5 11.38 10.97 14.26
C VAL A 5 11.79 10.38 15.61
N TYR A 6 11.37 11.00 16.71
CA TYR A 6 11.66 10.50 18.05
C TYR A 6 11.02 9.14 18.32
N LYS A 7 9.81 8.91 17.85
CA LYS A 7 9.14 7.62 17.93
C LYS A 7 9.97 6.51 17.29
N ARG A 8 10.42 6.72 16.04
CA ARG A 8 11.25 5.74 15.31
C ARG A 8 12.61 5.52 15.99
N GLN A 9 13.21 6.57 16.54
CA GLN A 9 14.43 6.43 17.30
C GLN A 9 14.24 5.57 18.56
N VAL A 10 13.16 5.82 19.33
CA VAL A 10 12.84 5.01 20.50
C VAL A 10 12.60 3.55 20.12
N GLU A 11 11.81 3.27 19.07
CA GLU A 11 11.59 1.92 18.56
C GLU A 11 12.90 1.24 18.15
N SER A 12 13.79 1.98 17.47
CA SER A 12 15.10 1.48 17.02
C SER A 12 16.03 1.14 18.20
N TYR A 13 16.12 2.03 19.18
CA TYR A 13 17.00 1.84 20.33
C TYR A 13 16.50 0.80 21.33
N THR A 14 15.19 0.70 21.50
CA THR A 14 14.61 -0.22 22.50
C THR A 14 14.26 -1.59 21.92
N GLY A 15 14.15 -1.72 20.61
CA GLY A 15 13.62 -2.91 19.94
C GLY A 15 12.11 -3.13 20.18
N ILE A 16 11.43 -2.19 20.85
CA ILE A 16 10.01 -2.28 21.18
C ILE A 16 9.20 -1.41 20.23
N ARG A 17 8.31 -2.03 19.45
CA ARG A 17 7.38 -1.29 18.59
C ARG A 17 6.27 -0.64 19.41
N ILE A 18 5.97 0.61 19.10
CA ILE A 18 4.84 1.33 19.71
C ILE A 18 3.54 0.76 19.18
N PRO A 19 2.59 0.31 20.04
CA PRO A 19 1.30 -0.18 19.59
C PRO A 19 0.58 0.84 18.70
N ALA A 20 -0.07 0.36 17.64
CA ALA A 20 -0.74 1.22 16.67
C ALA A 20 -1.84 2.11 17.27
N ASN A 21 -2.46 1.68 18.37
CA ASN A 21 -3.49 2.40 19.11
C ASN A 21 -2.96 3.23 20.29
N ARG A 22 -1.63 3.37 20.45
CA ARG A 22 -1.05 4.16 21.53
C ARG A 22 -1.50 5.62 21.39
N PRO A 23 -2.06 6.24 22.45
CA PRO A 23 -2.50 7.64 22.40
C PRO A 23 -1.44 8.58 21.79
N ILE A 24 -1.86 9.46 20.90
CA ILE A 24 -1.08 10.50 20.19
C ILE A 24 -0.06 9.92 19.20
N VAL A 25 0.81 8.97 19.64
CA VAL A 25 1.95 8.49 18.85
C VAL A 25 1.68 7.21 18.07
N GLY A 26 0.60 6.49 18.36
CA GLY A 26 0.23 5.26 17.65
C GLY A 26 -0.11 5.50 16.18
N ALA A 27 0.24 4.59 15.31
CA ALA A 27 0.02 4.73 13.87
C ALA A 27 -1.45 4.91 13.51
N SER A 28 -2.36 4.21 14.20
CA SER A 28 -3.80 4.20 13.89
C SER A 28 -4.65 5.06 14.83
N VAL A 29 -4.04 5.93 15.63
CA VAL A 29 -4.78 6.72 16.65
C VAL A 29 -5.76 7.73 16.04
N PHE A 30 -5.48 8.18 14.81
CA PHE A 30 -6.34 9.08 14.04
C PHE A 30 -7.05 8.39 12.88
N THR A 31 -7.08 7.05 12.90
CA THR A 31 -7.74 6.23 11.90
C THR A 31 -9.14 5.87 12.37
N GLN A 32 -10.15 6.12 11.55
CA GLN A 32 -11.55 5.80 11.80
C GLN A 32 -12.02 4.73 10.82
N CYS A 33 -12.81 3.76 11.28
CA CYS A 33 -13.35 2.71 10.43
C CYS A 33 -14.87 2.83 10.24
N ALA A 34 -15.60 3.41 11.20
CA ALA A 34 -17.05 3.50 11.13
C ALA A 34 -17.50 4.59 10.15
N GLY A 35 -18.38 4.23 9.20
CA GLY A 35 -18.91 5.13 8.19
C GLY A 35 -19.64 6.34 8.76
N ILE A 36 -20.26 6.22 9.94
CA ILE A 36 -20.93 7.31 10.63
C ILE A 36 -19.96 8.44 11.02
N HIS A 37 -18.72 8.09 11.38
CA HIS A 37 -17.71 9.10 11.70
C HIS A 37 -17.22 9.82 10.44
N ALA A 38 -17.02 9.11 9.34
CA ALA A 38 -16.64 9.69 8.06
C ALA A 38 -17.75 10.63 7.52
N ASP A 39 -19.02 10.24 7.67
CA ASP A 39 -20.17 11.09 7.31
C ASP A 39 -20.25 12.32 8.22
N GLY A 40 -20.05 12.16 9.53
CA GLY A 40 -20.03 13.26 10.49
C GLY A 40 -18.92 14.28 10.24
N ASP A 41 -17.73 13.79 9.85
CA ASP A 41 -16.62 14.67 9.46
C ASP A 41 -16.94 15.49 8.20
N SER A 42 -17.71 14.92 7.26
CA SER A 42 -18.17 15.63 6.06
C SER A 42 -19.24 16.68 6.38
N LYS A 43 -19.95 16.55 7.50
CA LYS A 43 -21.02 17.44 7.95
C LYS A 43 -20.57 18.42 9.04
N ASN A 44 -19.55 19.23 8.78
CA ASN A 44 -18.97 20.20 9.71
C ASN A 44 -18.41 19.58 11.01
N ASN A 45 -17.75 18.44 10.91
CA ASN A 45 -17.03 17.87 12.04
C ASN A 45 -17.92 17.59 13.27
N LEU A 46 -19.07 16.93 13.05
CA LEU A 46 -20.06 16.64 14.10
C LEU A 46 -19.48 15.92 15.33
N TYR A 47 -18.38 15.17 15.13
CA TYR A 47 -17.66 14.43 16.19
C TYR A 47 -16.35 15.14 16.55
N PHE A 48 -16.38 16.46 16.63
CA PHE A 48 -15.23 17.27 17.01
C PHE A 48 -14.67 16.83 18.37
N ASN A 49 -13.36 16.70 18.41
CA ASN A 49 -12.62 16.65 19.66
C ASN A 49 -11.38 17.54 19.56
N GLU A 50 -10.84 17.96 20.71
CA GLU A 50 -9.73 18.91 20.76
C GLU A 50 -8.40 18.32 20.28
N LEU A 51 -8.30 16.97 20.15
CA LEU A 51 -7.11 16.26 19.68
C LEU A 51 -7.16 16.13 18.16
N LEU A 52 -7.07 17.24 17.46
CA LEU A 52 -7.03 17.27 16.01
C LEU A 52 -5.71 16.66 15.48
N PRO A 53 -5.75 15.78 14.47
CA PRO A 53 -4.56 15.20 13.87
C PRO A 53 -3.53 16.23 13.43
N GLU A 54 -3.97 17.35 12.87
CA GLU A 54 -3.14 18.44 12.35
C GLU A 54 -2.25 19.07 13.41
N ARG A 55 -2.70 19.09 14.68
CA ARG A 55 -1.87 19.56 15.83
C ARG A 55 -0.62 18.73 16.02
N PHE A 56 -0.64 17.48 15.57
CA PHE A 56 0.46 16.52 15.68
C PHE A 56 1.18 16.29 14.35
N GLY A 57 0.87 17.10 13.32
CA GLY A 57 1.41 16.93 11.97
C GLY A 57 0.94 15.63 11.30
N ARG A 58 -0.27 15.16 11.66
CA ARG A 58 -0.90 13.94 11.17
C ARG A 58 -2.14 14.28 10.35
N VAL A 59 -2.62 13.33 9.60
CA VAL A 59 -3.87 13.41 8.82
C VAL A 59 -4.86 12.39 9.38
N ARG A 60 -6.15 12.68 9.29
CA ARG A 60 -7.20 11.72 9.60
C ARG A 60 -7.29 10.70 8.47
N GLU A 61 -7.28 9.43 8.84
CA GLU A 61 -7.37 8.30 7.92
C GLU A 61 -8.72 7.58 8.10
N TYR A 62 -9.24 7.01 7.03
CA TYR A 62 -10.47 6.24 7.04
C TYR A 62 -10.18 4.81 6.62
N ALA A 63 -10.04 3.91 7.61
CA ALA A 63 -9.80 2.50 7.35
C ALA A 63 -11.04 1.85 6.74
N LEU A 64 -10.79 0.96 5.78
CA LEU A 64 -11.82 0.13 5.17
C LEU A 64 -11.99 -1.16 5.99
N GLY A 65 -13.24 -1.50 6.32
CA GLY A 65 -13.54 -2.65 7.15
C GLY A 65 -15.02 -2.99 7.17
N LYS A 66 -15.40 -3.96 8.00
CA LYS A 66 -16.78 -4.44 8.14
C LYS A 66 -17.80 -3.33 8.42
N THR A 67 -17.42 -2.31 9.17
CA THR A 67 -18.28 -1.16 9.52
C THR A 67 -18.15 0.01 8.55
N SER A 68 -17.40 -0.17 7.46
CA SER A 68 -17.24 0.86 6.44
C SER A 68 -18.51 1.01 5.63
N GLY A 69 -19.09 2.20 5.70
CA GLY A 69 -20.19 2.58 4.83
C GLY A 69 -19.71 3.32 3.58
N LYS A 70 -20.67 3.72 2.72
CA LYS A 70 -20.44 4.52 1.51
C LYS A 70 -19.52 5.74 1.77
N ALA A 71 -19.67 6.42 2.92
CA ALA A 71 -18.88 7.59 3.27
C ALA A 71 -17.38 7.29 3.43
N ASN A 72 -17.01 6.16 4.04
CA ASN A 72 -15.60 5.75 4.17
C ASN A 72 -14.98 5.43 2.81
N VAL A 73 -15.71 4.68 1.97
CA VAL A 73 -15.24 4.34 0.63
C VAL A 73 -15.07 5.61 -0.19
N LEU A 74 -16.04 6.53 -0.14
CA LEU A 74 -15.98 7.80 -0.85
C LEU A 74 -14.76 8.63 -0.45
N LYS A 75 -14.46 8.75 0.85
CA LYS A 75 -13.30 9.50 1.34
C LYS A 75 -11.96 8.93 0.85
N ASN A 76 -11.85 7.61 0.79
CA ASN A 76 -10.66 6.97 0.24
C ASN A 76 -10.56 7.15 -1.27
N LEU A 77 -11.67 7.11 -2.01
CA LEU A 77 -11.70 7.34 -3.46
C LEU A 77 -11.38 8.79 -3.80
N GLU A 78 -11.91 9.76 -3.05
CA GLU A 78 -11.55 11.18 -3.17
C GLU A 78 -10.04 11.39 -3.00
N ALA A 79 -9.43 10.72 -2.00
CA ALA A 79 -7.98 10.79 -1.78
C ALA A 79 -7.15 10.19 -2.93
N LEU A 80 -7.72 9.22 -3.65
CA LEU A 80 -7.10 8.59 -4.83
C LEU A 80 -7.44 9.32 -6.14
N GLY A 81 -8.32 10.33 -6.10
CA GLY A 81 -8.78 11.03 -7.30
C GLY A 81 -9.71 10.20 -8.19
N ILE A 82 -10.36 9.17 -7.64
CA ILE A 82 -11.27 8.28 -8.34
C ILE A 82 -12.70 8.72 -8.09
N ASP A 83 -13.48 8.95 -9.15
CA ASP A 83 -14.91 9.23 -9.10
C ASP A 83 -15.70 8.05 -9.64
N LEU A 84 -16.75 7.64 -8.92
CA LEU A 84 -17.62 6.52 -9.29
C LEU A 84 -19.08 6.98 -9.26
N ASP A 85 -19.88 6.48 -10.19
CA ASP A 85 -21.31 6.64 -10.14
C ASP A 85 -21.93 5.91 -8.92
N GLU A 86 -23.18 6.21 -8.63
CA GLU A 86 -23.85 5.67 -7.44
C GLU A 86 -24.01 4.15 -7.46
N ALA A 87 -24.19 3.55 -8.64
CA ALA A 87 -24.36 2.11 -8.81
C ALA A 87 -23.01 1.39 -8.59
N ALA A 88 -21.93 1.91 -9.17
CA ALA A 88 -20.57 1.42 -8.98
C ALA A 88 -20.14 1.57 -7.51
N MET A 89 -20.38 2.72 -6.90
CA MET A 89 -20.07 2.99 -5.49
C MET A 89 -20.73 1.96 -4.56
N ARG A 90 -22.01 1.62 -4.80
CA ARG A 90 -22.70 0.62 -4.00
C ARG A 90 -22.04 -0.75 -4.13
N LYS A 91 -21.76 -1.22 -5.34
CA LYS A 91 -21.12 -2.51 -5.58
C LYS A 91 -19.72 -2.59 -4.95
N VAL A 92 -18.92 -1.54 -5.09
CA VAL A 92 -17.59 -1.47 -4.48
C VAL A 92 -17.69 -1.50 -2.95
N THR A 93 -18.64 -0.75 -2.36
CA THR A 93 -18.87 -0.76 -0.91
C THR A 93 -19.27 -2.15 -0.41
N GLU A 94 -20.20 -2.82 -1.07
CA GLU A 94 -20.61 -4.19 -0.75
C GLU A 94 -19.42 -5.16 -0.80
N ARG A 95 -18.58 -5.06 -1.83
CA ARG A 95 -17.38 -5.90 -1.97
C ARG A 95 -16.34 -5.64 -0.90
N VAL A 96 -16.10 -4.38 -0.52
CA VAL A 96 -15.22 -4.00 0.59
C VAL A 96 -15.69 -4.63 1.90
N VAL A 97 -17.00 -4.58 2.19
CA VAL A 97 -17.58 -5.19 3.38
C VAL A 97 -17.42 -6.72 3.35
N GLU A 98 -17.74 -7.36 2.21
CA GLU A 98 -17.59 -8.82 2.04
C GLU A 98 -16.14 -9.29 2.28
N LEU A 99 -15.16 -8.61 1.69
CA LEU A 99 -13.74 -8.93 1.90
C LEU A 99 -13.35 -8.77 3.37
N SER A 100 -13.82 -7.70 4.01
CA SER A 100 -13.56 -7.42 5.42
C SER A 100 -14.24 -8.43 6.37
N ASP A 101 -15.38 -8.99 5.99
CA ASP A 101 -16.06 -10.07 6.74
C ASP A 101 -15.26 -11.38 6.73
N LYS A 102 -14.52 -11.63 5.66
CA LYS A 102 -13.59 -12.77 5.55
C LYS A 102 -12.31 -12.57 6.35
N LYS A 103 -12.25 -11.56 7.21
CA LYS A 103 -11.07 -11.12 8.00
C LYS A 103 -9.90 -10.61 7.16
N GLU A 104 -10.14 -10.26 5.93
CA GLU A 104 -9.17 -9.55 5.09
C GLU A 104 -9.17 -8.07 5.51
N GLN A 105 -7.97 -7.52 5.72
CA GLN A 105 -7.85 -6.08 5.94
C GLN A 105 -7.78 -5.39 4.58
N VAL A 106 -8.79 -4.62 4.23
CA VAL A 106 -8.82 -3.82 3.01
C VAL A 106 -8.17 -2.47 3.27
N THR A 107 -7.35 -2.02 2.34
CA THR A 107 -6.71 -0.69 2.37
C THR A 107 -7.21 0.18 1.23
N ALA A 108 -6.93 1.49 1.29
CA ALA A 108 -7.26 2.41 0.20
C ALA A 108 -6.59 1.99 -1.12
N GLU A 109 -5.38 1.48 -1.06
CA GLU A 109 -4.60 1.00 -2.21
C GLU A 109 -5.17 -0.29 -2.84
N ASP A 110 -6.04 -1.01 -2.13
CA ASP A 110 -6.76 -2.16 -2.69
C ASP A 110 -8.00 -1.73 -3.52
N LEU A 111 -8.52 -0.50 -3.31
CA LEU A 111 -9.74 -0.02 -3.99
C LEU A 111 -9.67 -0.07 -5.52
N PRO A 112 -8.61 0.38 -6.22
CA PRO A 112 -8.54 0.29 -7.68
C PRO A 112 -8.73 -1.15 -8.18
N TYR A 113 -8.15 -2.13 -7.48
CA TYR A 113 -8.27 -3.56 -7.83
C TYR A 113 -9.67 -4.11 -7.52
N ILE A 114 -10.27 -3.68 -6.41
CA ILE A 114 -11.66 -4.04 -6.07
C ILE A 114 -12.62 -3.45 -7.12
N ILE A 115 -12.39 -2.21 -7.55
CA ILE A 115 -13.18 -1.55 -8.59
C ILE A 115 -13.08 -2.33 -9.91
N ALA A 116 -11.87 -2.69 -10.33
CA ALA A 116 -11.64 -3.47 -11.53
C ALA A 116 -12.37 -4.83 -11.49
N ASP A 117 -12.29 -5.54 -10.35
CA ASP A 117 -12.96 -6.83 -10.15
C ASP A 117 -14.49 -6.69 -10.19
N VAL A 118 -15.03 -5.69 -9.48
CA VAL A 118 -16.49 -5.52 -9.32
C VAL A 118 -17.18 -4.99 -10.58
N LEU A 119 -16.53 -4.06 -11.26
CA LEU A 119 -17.09 -3.42 -12.46
C LEU A 119 -16.75 -4.18 -13.74
N ARG A 120 -15.98 -5.28 -13.63
CA ARG A 120 -15.44 -6.00 -14.79
C ARG A 120 -14.73 -5.06 -15.76
N TYR A 121 -14.14 -4.00 -15.23
CA TYR A 121 -13.15 -3.26 -15.98
C TYR A 121 -11.99 -4.21 -16.14
N ASP A 122 -11.75 -4.60 -17.39
CA ASP A 122 -10.54 -5.32 -17.73
C ASP A 122 -9.38 -4.46 -17.17
N PRO A 123 -8.44 -5.02 -16.39
CA PRO A 123 -7.30 -4.25 -15.92
C PRO A 123 -6.33 -3.95 -17.08
N VAL A 124 -6.86 -3.68 -18.26
CA VAL A 124 -6.13 -3.28 -19.47
C VAL A 124 -5.33 -2.00 -19.23
N ASP A 125 -5.69 -1.24 -18.19
CA ASP A 125 -5.02 0.00 -17.84
C ASP A 125 -4.30 -0.02 -16.48
N THR A 126 -3.79 -1.17 -16.03
CA THR A 126 -2.74 -1.12 -15.03
C THR A 126 -1.46 -0.66 -15.72
N PRO A 127 -0.97 0.58 -15.41
CA PRO A 127 0.18 1.13 -16.12
C PRO A 127 1.44 0.28 -15.96
N VAL A 128 1.49 -0.55 -14.91
CA VAL A 128 2.64 -1.41 -14.60
C VAL A 128 2.23 -2.87 -14.50
N ARG A 129 2.93 -3.71 -15.24
CA ARG A 129 2.77 -5.16 -15.21
C ARG A 129 4.11 -5.88 -15.24
N ILE A 130 4.36 -6.77 -14.28
CA ILE A 130 5.53 -7.67 -14.35
C ILE A 130 5.26 -8.72 -15.44
N LEU A 131 6.14 -8.76 -16.44
CA LEU A 131 6.06 -9.75 -17.51
C LEU A 131 6.74 -11.06 -17.09
N ASN A 132 7.92 -10.93 -16.46
CA ASN A 132 8.69 -12.08 -15.99
C ASN A 132 9.72 -11.61 -14.95
N TYR A 133 10.11 -12.52 -14.04
CA TYR A 133 11.27 -12.32 -13.17
C TYR A 133 11.84 -13.67 -12.73
N SER A 134 13.11 -13.66 -12.38
CA SER A 134 13.78 -14.77 -11.73
C SER A 134 14.57 -14.28 -10.53
N LEU A 135 14.50 -15.04 -9.44
CA LEU A 135 15.24 -14.79 -8.21
C LEU A 135 16.13 -16.00 -7.95
N SER A 136 17.45 -15.81 -7.93
CA SER A 136 18.38 -16.87 -7.60
C SER A 136 19.01 -16.62 -6.23
N LEU A 137 19.07 -17.67 -5.43
CA LEU A 137 19.75 -17.71 -4.15
C LEU A 137 20.63 -18.94 -4.09
N ALA A 138 21.92 -18.74 -3.88
CA ALA A 138 22.87 -19.83 -3.69
C ALA A 138 23.73 -19.55 -2.45
N GLN A 139 24.09 -20.60 -1.73
CA GLN A 139 24.91 -20.48 -0.53
C GLN A 139 26.28 -19.87 -0.88
N GLY A 140 26.68 -18.83 -0.14
CA GLY A 140 27.96 -18.16 -0.33
C GLY A 140 28.02 -17.19 -1.50
N MET A 141 26.89 -16.91 -2.18
CA MET A 141 26.77 -15.94 -3.26
C MET A 141 25.72 -14.87 -2.93
N HIS A 142 25.88 -13.68 -3.48
CA HIS A 142 24.83 -12.69 -3.42
C HIS A 142 23.61 -13.12 -4.25
N PRO A 143 22.39 -12.96 -3.73
CA PRO A 143 21.19 -13.17 -4.53
C PRO A 143 21.17 -12.30 -5.77
N VAL A 144 20.66 -12.82 -6.87
CA VAL A 144 20.51 -12.10 -8.13
C VAL A 144 19.04 -12.13 -8.56
N ALA A 145 18.54 -10.99 -8.98
CA ALA A 145 17.22 -10.85 -9.58
C ALA A 145 17.34 -10.38 -11.03
N THR A 146 16.65 -11.04 -11.94
CA THR A 146 16.38 -10.55 -13.29
C THR A 146 14.91 -10.22 -13.36
N LEU A 147 14.58 -8.98 -13.75
CA LEU A 147 13.22 -8.46 -13.81
C LEU A 147 12.93 -7.96 -15.23
N ARG A 148 11.82 -8.40 -15.79
CA ARG A 148 11.23 -7.84 -17.00
C ARG A 148 9.84 -7.29 -16.67
N ILE A 149 9.66 -5.99 -16.89
CA ILE A 149 8.46 -5.24 -16.49
C ILE A 149 7.97 -4.40 -17.68
N GLU A 150 6.67 -4.27 -17.80
CA GLU A 150 6.02 -3.37 -18.75
C GLU A 150 5.47 -2.16 -17.97
N ILE A 151 5.79 -0.96 -18.43
CA ILE A 151 5.34 0.32 -17.86
C ILE A 151 4.78 1.15 -19.00
N HIS A 152 3.50 1.50 -18.95
CA HIS A 152 2.78 2.22 -20.01
C HIS A 152 2.96 1.60 -21.41
N GLY A 153 2.95 0.26 -21.50
CA GLY A 153 3.12 -0.48 -22.74
C GLY A 153 4.58 -0.66 -23.21
N CYS A 154 5.56 -0.04 -22.54
CA CYS A 154 6.97 -0.19 -22.85
C CYS A 154 7.62 -1.24 -21.94
N ALA A 155 8.35 -2.20 -22.52
CA ALA A 155 9.01 -3.27 -21.79
C ALA A 155 10.44 -2.89 -21.40
N TYR A 156 10.79 -3.10 -20.15
CA TYR A 156 12.11 -2.85 -19.57
C TYR A 156 12.64 -4.13 -18.91
N GLU A 157 13.96 -4.33 -19.01
CA GLU A 157 14.62 -5.50 -18.41
C GLU A 157 15.91 -5.08 -17.70
N ARG A 158 16.12 -5.60 -16.48
CA ARG A 158 17.35 -5.40 -15.71
C ARG A 158 17.65 -6.61 -14.84
N THR A 159 18.96 -6.80 -14.61
CA THR A 159 19.49 -7.76 -13.65
C THR A 159 20.32 -7.04 -12.62
N SER A 160 20.13 -7.37 -11.34
CA SER A 160 20.91 -6.82 -10.24
C SER A 160 21.17 -7.85 -9.16
N ALA A 161 22.29 -7.71 -8.45
CA ALA A 161 22.59 -8.44 -7.23
C ALA A 161 22.17 -7.62 -6.02
N GLY A 162 21.83 -8.30 -4.91
CA GLY A 162 21.44 -7.67 -3.64
C GLY A 162 21.89 -8.48 -2.43
N ASP A 163 21.61 -7.97 -1.24
CA ASP A 163 21.92 -8.64 0.02
C ASP A 163 20.84 -9.68 0.40
N GLY A 164 19.70 -9.65 -0.27
CA GLY A 164 18.58 -10.59 -0.22
C GLY A 164 17.86 -10.62 -1.55
N GLN A 165 16.99 -11.64 -1.77
CA GLN A 165 16.24 -11.80 -3.03
C GLN A 165 15.36 -10.57 -3.31
N TYR A 166 14.65 -10.08 -2.30
CA TYR A 166 13.82 -8.88 -2.44
C TYR A 166 14.66 -7.61 -2.66
N ASP A 167 15.83 -7.48 -2.01
CA ASP A 167 16.74 -6.36 -2.26
C ASP A 167 17.32 -6.38 -3.69
N ALA A 168 17.69 -7.56 -4.20
CA ALA A 168 18.13 -7.71 -5.59
C ALA A 168 17.03 -7.28 -6.58
N PHE A 169 15.78 -7.70 -6.35
CA PHE A 169 14.62 -7.28 -7.12
C PHE A 169 14.42 -5.76 -7.07
N MET A 170 14.47 -5.16 -5.88
CA MET A 170 14.30 -3.72 -5.68
C MET A 170 15.43 -2.91 -6.31
N ARG A 171 16.67 -3.42 -6.31
CA ARG A 171 17.80 -2.77 -6.99
C ARG A 171 17.60 -2.78 -8.51
N ALA A 172 17.19 -3.91 -9.10
CA ALA A 172 16.88 -3.99 -10.52
C ALA A 172 15.76 -3.00 -10.91
N LEU A 173 14.70 -2.93 -10.11
CA LEU A 173 13.57 -2.04 -10.32
C LEU A 173 13.97 -0.56 -10.22
N ARG A 174 14.74 -0.18 -9.19
CA ARG A 174 15.24 1.20 -9.03
C ARG A 174 16.15 1.63 -10.20
N GLN A 175 16.95 0.69 -10.75
CA GLN A 175 17.76 0.97 -11.93
C GLN A 175 16.89 1.28 -13.15
N ILE A 176 15.79 0.52 -13.36
CA ILE A 176 14.84 0.82 -14.44
C ILE A 176 14.28 2.24 -14.28
N TYR A 177 13.77 2.58 -13.09
CA TYR A 177 13.19 3.90 -12.83
C TYR A 177 14.19 5.03 -12.99
N ARG A 178 15.39 4.89 -12.43
CA ARG A 178 16.42 5.95 -12.46
C ARG A 178 17.08 6.09 -13.82
N GLU A 179 17.50 4.96 -14.43
CA GLU A 179 18.36 4.99 -15.62
C GLU A 179 17.58 5.02 -16.93
N GLN A 180 16.39 4.40 -16.97
CA GLN A 180 15.61 4.27 -18.20
C GLN A 180 14.43 5.23 -18.25
N LEU A 181 13.78 5.49 -17.10
CA LEU A 181 12.65 6.41 -17.04
C LEU A 181 13.04 7.82 -16.56
N GLY A 182 14.21 7.99 -15.91
CA GLY A 182 14.62 9.28 -15.34
C GLY A 182 13.67 9.76 -14.22
N ARG A 183 13.01 8.84 -13.52
CA ARG A 183 11.99 9.13 -12.50
C ARG A 183 12.50 8.82 -11.10
N GLU A 184 11.98 9.58 -10.13
CA GLU A 184 12.18 9.26 -8.71
C GLU A 184 11.45 7.99 -8.34
N PHE A 185 12.00 7.25 -7.36
CA PHE A 185 11.45 6.01 -6.86
C PHE A 185 11.11 6.16 -5.38
N PRO A 186 9.93 5.71 -4.93
CA PRO A 186 9.52 5.86 -3.53
C PRO A 186 10.53 5.23 -2.56
N MET A 187 10.73 5.90 -1.43
CA MET A 187 11.56 5.40 -0.36
C MET A 187 10.76 4.42 0.51
N LEU A 188 11.33 3.26 0.77
CA LEU A 188 10.79 2.31 1.74
C LEU A 188 11.06 2.84 3.16
N ARG A 189 9.99 3.08 3.92
CA ARG A 189 10.04 3.58 5.30
C ARG A 189 9.87 2.51 6.36
N ASP A 190 8.95 1.58 6.13
CA ASP A 190 8.72 0.45 7.03
C ASP A 190 8.35 -0.79 6.23
N TYR A 191 8.74 -1.94 6.77
CA TYR A 191 8.50 -3.25 6.17
C TYR A 191 8.05 -4.21 7.25
N THR A 192 6.80 -4.61 7.22
CA THR A 192 6.20 -5.51 8.20
C THR A 192 5.75 -6.79 7.54
N VAL A 193 6.16 -7.91 8.10
CA VAL A 193 5.71 -9.25 7.70
C VAL A 193 4.92 -9.85 8.85
N SER A 194 3.76 -10.40 8.54
CA SER A 194 2.92 -11.10 9.51
C SER A 194 2.31 -12.36 8.89
N ILE A 195 2.14 -13.36 9.73
CA ILE A 195 1.37 -14.55 9.39
C ILE A 195 -0.03 -14.33 9.98
N PRO A 196 -1.09 -14.27 9.16
CA PRO A 196 -2.46 -14.16 9.68
C PRO A 196 -2.78 -15.29 10.65
N PRO A 197 -3.61 -15.05 11.68
CA PRO A 197 -3.98 -16.08 12.67
C PRO A 197 -4.59 -17.31 11.99
N GLY A 198 -4.05 -18.48 12.31
CA GLY A 198 -4.49 -19.76 11.70
C GLY A 198 -3.35 -20.77 11.52
N GLY A 199 -2.12 -20.32 11.69
CA GLY A 199 -0.85 -21.04 11.90
C GLY A 199 -0.75 -22.48 11.36
N ARG A 200 -0.81 -22.66 10.05
CA ARG A 200 -0.34 -23.89 9.37
C ARG A 200 0.96 -23.59 8.65
N THR A 201 1.74 -24.60 8.33
CA THR A 201 2.98 -24.48 7.56
C THR A 201 2.76 -23.98 6.11
N ASP A 202 1.51 -24.02 5.66
CA ASP A 202 0.99 -23.49 4.39
C ASP A 202 0.27 -22.14 4.55
N ALA A 203 0.48 -21.46 5.69
CA ALA A 203 -0.14 -20.17 5.96
C ALA A 203 0.37 -19.10 5.00
N PHE A 204 -0.55 -18.29 4.49
CA PHE A 204 -0.18 -17.11 3.73
C PHE A 204 0.61 -16.13 4.60
N VAL A 205 1.61 -15.52 3.99
CA VAL A 205 2.39 -14.43 4.57
C VAL A 205 1.84 -13.12 4.05
N GLN A 206 1.52 -12.22 4.97
CA GLN A 206 1.14 -10.85 4.63
C GLN A 206 2.35 -9.94 4.78
N THR A 207 2.68 -9.22 3.73
CA THR A 207 3.70 -8.16 3.74
C THR A 207 3.02 -6.81 3.59
N ILE A 208 3.30 -5.88 4.51
CA ILE A 208 2.85 -4.50 4.46
C ILE A 208 4.09 -3.62 4.35
N ILE A 209 4.14 -2.79 3.32
CA ILE A 209 5.25 -1.87 3.07
C ILE A 209 4.74 -0.45 3.15
N THR A 210 5.41 0.39 3.95
CA THR A 210 5.17 1.83 3.99
C THR A 210 6.18 2.52 3.08
N TRP A 211 5.67 3.26 2.13
CA TRP A 211 6.43 4.02 1.15
C TRP A 211 6.35 5.50 1.46
N GLU A 212 7.37 6.25 1.05
CA GLU A 212 7.34 7.72 1.06
C GLU A 212 7.72 8.25 -0.31
N MET A 213 6.93 9.17 -0.83
CA MET A 213 7.19 9.92 -2.06
C MET A 213 6.68 11.35 -1.88
N ASP A 214 7.46 12.33 -2.25
CA ASP A 214 7.12 13.77 -2.14
C ASP A 214 6.63 14.20 -0.73
N GLY A 215 7.22 13.60 0.32
CA GLY A 215 6.86 13.87 1.71
C GLY A 215 5.53 13.27 2.16
N ARG A 216 4.89 12.44 1.33
CA ARG A 216 3.66 11.70 1.67
C ARG A 216 3.97 10.23 1.90
N GLU A 217 3.43 9.68 2.98
CA GLU A 217 3.51 8.25 3.26
C GLU A 217 2.22 7.55 2.81
N PHE A 218 2.38 6.39 2.19
CA PHE A 218 1.28 5.48 1.86
C PHE A 218 1.71 4.03 2.05
N LYS A 219 0.74 3.11 2.16
CA LYS A 219 1.00 1.70 2.45
C LYS A 219 0.43 0.83 1.37
N THR A 220 1.18 -0.21 1.02
CA THR A 220 0.70 -1.27 0.13
C THR A 220 0.86 -2.63 0.79
N ARG A 221 0.04 -3.59 0.34
CA ARG A 221 0.01 -4.93 0.91
C ARG A 221 0.07 -5.98 -0.17
N GLY A 222 0.86 -7.02 0.11
CA GLY A 222 0.83 -8.27 -0.63
C GLY A 222 0.53 -9.46 0.27
N LEU A 223 -0.09 -10.47 -0.29
CA LEU A 223 -0.41 -11.73 0.36
C LEU A 223 0.03 -12.87 -0.54
N ASP A 224 0.88 -13.75 -0.03
CA ASP A 224 1.34 -14.95 -0.72
C ASP A 224 1.82 -16.01 0.28
N ALA A 225 1.99 -17.26 -0.17
CA ALA A 225 2.64 -18.30 0.60
C ALA A 225 4.15 -18.05 0.78
N ASP A 226 4.78 -17.38 -0.19
CA ASP A 226 6.18 -16.95 -0.12
C ASP A 226 6.28 -15.47 0.28
N GLN A 227 7.19 -15.20 1.22
CA GLN A 227 7.41 -13.84 1.75
C GLN A 227 7.90 -12.87 0.67
N THR A 228 8.77 -13.31 -0.23
CA THR A 228 9.32 -12.48 -1.30
C THR A 228 8.25 -12.17 -2.33
N GLU A 229 7.42 -13.16 -2.68
CA GLU A 229 6.27 -12.98 -3.55
C GLU A 229 5.25 -11.99 -2.96
N ALA A 230 4.96 -12.11 -1.66
CA ALA A 230 4.09 -11.16 -0.97
C ALA A 230 4.64 -9.73 -1.05
N ALA A 231 5.96 -9.56 -0.87
CA ALA A 231 6.62 -8.26 -0.99
C ALA A 231 6.59 -7.71 -2.43
N ILE A 232 6.81 -8.57 -3.43
CA ILE A 232 6.71 -8.19 -4.86
C ILE A 232 5.29 -7.74 -5.19
N LYS A 233 4.26 -8.46 -4.74
CA LYS A 233 2.86 -8.06 -4.92
C LYS A 233 2.55 -6.70 -4.29
N ALA A 234 3.06 -6.43 -3.08
CA ALA A 234 2.94 -5.12 -2.46
C ALA A 234 3.65 -4.03 -3.28
N THR A 235 4.82 -4.34 -3.84
CA THR A 235 5.59 -3.41 -4.68
C THR A 235 4.88 -3.10 -6.00
N VAL A 236 4.30 -4.10 -6.67
CA VAL A 236 3.52 -3.88 -7.91
C VAL A 236 2.33 -2.94 -7.67
N LYS A 237 1.64 -3.09 -6.55
CA LYS A 237 0.58 -2.15 -6.16
C LYS A 237 1.12 -0.73 -5.99
N MET A 238 2.27 -0.57 -5.33
CA MET A 238 2.93 0.73 -5.20
C MET A 238 3.26 1.34 -6.56
N LEU A 239 3.84 0.56 -7.47
CA LEU A 239 4.16 1.03 -8.82
C LEU A 239 2.93 1.53 -9.57
N ASN A 240 1.83 0.80 -9.50
CA ASN A 240 0.58 1.22 -10.14
C ASN A 240 0.02 2.50 -9.51
N VAL A 241 0.12 2.67 -8.19
CA VAL A 241 -0.30 3.92 -7.51
C VAL A 241 0.49 5.12 -8.01
N ILE A 242 1.82 5.00 -8.12
CA ILE A 242 2.65 6.12 -8.58
C ILE A 242 2.49 6.40 -10.08
N GLU A 243 2.35 5.36 -10.90
CA GLU A 243 2.25 5.50 -12.37
C GLU A 243 0.88 6.02 -12.84
N ILE A 244 -0.20 5.81 -12.09
CA ILE A 244 -1.49 6.45 -12.37
C ILE A 244 -1.36 7.98 -12.36
N ASN A 245 -0.50 8.52 -11.49
CA ASN A 245 -0.26 9.96 -11.39
C ASN A 245 0.68 10.51 -12.48
N TYR A 246 1.37 9.64 -13.22
CA TYR A 246 2.28 10.02 -14.31
C TYR A 246 1.64 9.91 -15.71
N ASN A 247 0.34 9.68 -15.80
CA ASN A 247 -0.38 9.32 -17.05
C ASN A 247 -0.42 10.42 -18.13
N ASP A 248 0.28 11.53 -17.98
CA ASP A 248 0.23 12.66 -18.94
C ASP A 248 1.41 12.73 -19.93
N ASN A 249 2.40 11.84 -19.87
CA ASN A 249 3.53 11.87 -20.80
C ASN A 249 3.84 10.45 -21.31
N GLY A 250 3.26 10.12 -22.44
CA GLY A 250 3.55 8.86 -23.15
C GLY A 250 5.04 8.63 -23.45
N CYS A 251 5.37 7.38 -23.82
CA CYS A 251 6.70 6.99 -24.31
C CYS A 251 7.23 7.90 -25.40
#